data_d4f121a4e6f827edb237a96992339f1f
#
_entry.id   d4f121a4e6f827edb237a96992339f1f
#
_cell.length_a   1.000
_cell.length_b   1.000
_cell.length_c   1.000
_cell.angle_alpha   90.00
_cell.angle_beta   90.00
_cell.angle_gamma   90.00
#
_symmetry.space_group_name_H-M   'P 1'
#
loop_
_entity.id
_entity.type
_entity.pdbx_description
1 polymer ?
#
loop_
_entity_poly.entity_id
_entity_poly.type
_entity_poly.pdbx_seq_one_letter_code
_entity_poly.pdbx_strand_id
1 'polypeptide(L)'
;KFQKNYYLFHIGAKLNKFCKQGAYVIDYFGSKELNERNLHLGWELANYRFEKFKIVKKKRNAPSLFHNHQNQVDNEKRVFYFVRDLINTPANVLGPNEIFNAARDFLKNSYNSKKISGSLLKKKFPLISAVGQGASKKKQPLFCELKLKKARSKKKVCIIGKGVSFDTGGLNLKTGSGMALMK
;
A
#
# COMPACT_ATOMS: atom_id res chain seq x y z
N LYS A 1 -10.20 -12.45 20.01
CA LYS A 1 -10.67 -11.21 19.28
C LYS A 1 -9.99 -11.06 17.91
N PHE A 2 -8.65 -11.19 17.83
CA PHE A 2 -7.87 -11.04 16.57
C PHE A 2 -8.26 -12.09 15.52
N GLN A 3 -8.38 -13.37 15.88
CA GLN A 3 -8.77 -14.44 14.96
C GLN A 3 -10.15 -14.23 14.35
N LYS A 4 -11.17 -13.83 15.15
CA LYS A 4 -12.52 -13.55 14.62
C LYS A 4 -12.53 -12.44 13.56
N ASN A 5 -11.77 -11.37 13.78
CA ASN A 5 -11.66 -10.26 12.83
C ASN A 5 -11.00 -10.66 11.51
N TYR A 6 -10.00 -11.53 11.57
CA TYR A 6 -9.32 -12.08 10.40
C TYR A 6 -10.27 -12.95 9.57
N TYR A 7 -11.07 -13.80 10.23
CA TYR A 7 -12.08 -14.61 9.54
C TYR A 7 -13.09 -13.76 8.78
N LEU A 8 -13.63 -12.72 9.40
CA LEU A 8 -14.60 -11.84 8.77
C LEU A 8 -14.06 -11.17 7.52
N PHE A 9 -12.82 -10.71 7.57
CA PHE A 9 -12.14 -10.15 6.41
C PHE A 9 -12.09 -11.16 5.25
N HIS A 10 -11.70 -12.40 5.51
CA HIS A 10 -11.66 -13.45 4.49
C HIS A 10 -13.04 -13.85 3.97
N ILE A 11 -14.05 -13.87 4.84
CA ILE A 11 -15.43 -14.13 4.44
C ILE A 11 -15.89 -13.05 3.46
N GLY A 12 -15.71 -11.77 3.76
CA GLY A 12 -16.05 -10.67 2.87
C GLY A 12 -15.38 -10.79 1.50
N ALA A 13 -14.09 -11.11 1.48
CA ALA A 13 -13.36 -11.30 0.24
C ALA A 13 -13.82 -12.52 -0.57
N LYS A 14 -14.24 -13.61 0.10
CA LYS A 14 -14.81 -14.79 -0.56
C LYS A 14 -16.19 -14.49 -1.12
N LEU A 15 -17.09 -13.89 -0.34
CA LEU A 15 -18.44 -13.52 -0.78
C LEU A 15 -18.40 -12.65 -2.05
N ASN A 16 -17.53 -11.64 -2.08
CA ASN A 16 -17.35 -10.80 -3.27
C ASN A 16 -17.06 -11.61 -4.54
N LYS A 17 -16.26 -12.68 -4.43
CA LYS A 17 -15.90 -13.52 -5.59
C LYS A 17 -17.07 -14.31 -6.16
N PHE A 18 -18.04 -14.68 -5.33
CA PHE A 18 -19.25 -15.39 -5.76
C PHE A 18 -20.31 -14.45 -6.33
N CYS A 19 -20.27 -13.16 -6.00
CA CYS A 19 -21.24 -12.19 -6.46
C CYS A 19 -20.95 -11.73 -7.89
N LYS A 20 -21.99 -11.64 -8.70
CA LYS A 20 -21.94 -11.00 -10.03
C LYS A 20 -21.98 -9.49 -9.86
N GLN A 21 -21.90 -8.75 -10.98
CA GLN A 21 -22.16 -7.31 -10.98
C GLN A 21 -23.54 -7.04 -10.35
N GLY A 22 -23.61 -6.09 -9.43
CA GLY A 22 -24.84 -5.71 -8.75
C GLY A 22 -24.54 -4.97 -7.44
N ALA A 23 -25.62 -4.56 -6.78
CA ALA A 23 -25.59 -3.92 -5.48
C ALA A 23 -26.13 -4.91 -4.43
N TYR A 24 -25.42 -5.07 -3.34
CA TYR A 24 -25.70 -6.06 -2.31
C TYR A 24 -25.81 -5.43 -0.93
N VAL A 25 -26.62 -6.04 -0.09
CA VAL A 25 -26.68 -5.82 1.36
C VAL A 25 -26.45 -7.17 2.01
N ILE A 26 -25.75 -7.22 3.10
CA ILE A 26 -25.53 -8.44 3.88
C ILE A 26 -26.29 -8.29 5.19
N ASP A 27 -27.29 -9.15 5.38
CA ASP A 27 -27.99 -9.28 6.66
C ASP A 27 -27.33 -10.35 7.53
N TYR A 28 -27.20 -10.04 8.80
CA TYR A 28 -26.59 -10.93 9.79
C TYR A 28 -27.67 -11.49 10.72
N PHE A 29 -27.82 -12.79 10.70
CA PHE A 29 -28.62 -13.53 11.67
C PHE A 29 -27.69 -14.04 12.77
N GLY A 30 -27.56 -13.32 13.89
CA GLY A 30 -26.73 -13.78 15.00
C GLY A 30 -26.22 -12.67 15.92
N SER A 31 -25.21 -12.97 16.74
CA SER A 31 -24.76 -12.10 17.84
C SER A 31 -24.28 -10.73 17.39
N LYS A 32 -24.65 -9.70 18.15
CA LYS A 32 -24.26 -8.28 17.96
C LYS A 32 -22.75 -7.99 18.01
N GLU A 33 -21.89 -8.99 18.20
CA GLU A 33 -20.43 -8.83 18.37
C GLU A 33 -19.61 -8.98 17.08
N LEU A 34 -20.24 -9.10 15.92
CA LEU A 34 -19.50 -9.20 14.66
C LEU A 34 -18.91 -7.84 14.26
N ASN A 35 -17.61 -7.81 14.02
CA ASN A 35 -16.97 -6.64 13.44
C ASN A 35 -17.23 -6.58 11.93
N GLU A 36 -18.42 -6.14 11.57
CA GLU A 36 -18.92 -6.03 10.20
C GLU A 36 -17.96 -5.23 9.30
N ARG A 37 -17.30 -4.20 9.86
CA ARG A 37 -16.33 -3.39 9.14
C ARG A 37 -15.22 -4.24 8.48
N ASN A 38 -14.70 -5.25 9.16
CA ASN A 38 -13.66 -6.11 8.59
C ASN A 38 -14.18 -6.97 7.43
N LEU A 39 -15.43 -7.42 7.51
CA LEU A 39 -16.08 -8.12 6.40
C LEU A 39 -16.22 -7.17 5.19
N HIS A 40 -16.71 -5.96 5.42
CA HIS A 40 -16.86 -4.96 4.37
C HIS A 40 -15.52 -4.55 3.74
N LEU A 41 -14.48 -4.38 4.56
CA LEU A 41 -13.13 -4.12 4.06
C LEU A 41 -12.62 -5.28 3.20
N GLY A 42 -12.82 -6.52 3.64
CA GLY A 42 -12.46 -7.71 2.86
C GLY A 42 -13.16 -7.76 1.49
N TRP A 43 -14.47 -7.44 1.48
CA TRP A 43 -15.24 -7.33 0.24
C TRP A 43 -14.65 -6.28 -0.71
N GLU A 44 -14.42 -5.07 -0.22
CA GLU A 44 -13.89 -3.96 -1.03
C GLU A 44 -12.48 -4.27 -1.56
N LEU A 45 -11.61 -4.88 -0.74
CA LEU A 45 -10.26 -5.22 -1.18
C LEU A 45 -10.21 -6.38 -2.19
N ALA A 46 -11.26 -7.20 -2.29
CA ALA A 46 -11.39 -8.22 -3.33
C ALA A 46 -11.68 -7.62 -4.73
N ASN A 47 -12.20 -6.41 -4.78
CA ASN A 47 -12.44 -5.67 -6.02
C ASN A 47 -11.15 -5.10 -6.65
N TYR A 48 -10.02 -5.09 -5.93
CA TYR A 48 -8.78 -4.53 -6.42
C TYR A 48 -8.31 -5.19 -7.71
N ARG A 49 -7.90 -4.36 -8.67
CA ARG A 49 -7.27 -4.76 -9.92
C ARG A 49 -6.13 -3.81 -10.26
N PHE A 50 -5.00 -4.35 -10.64
CA PHE A 50 -3.88 -3.58 -11.15
C PHE A 50 -3.93 -3.60 -12.69
N GLU A 51 -4.33 -2.48 -13.28
CA GLU A 51 -4.58 -2.37 -14.74
C GLU A 51 -3.68 -1.33 -15.41
N LYS A 52 -2.76 -0.73 -14.67
CA LYS A 52 -1.92 0.40 -15.12
C LYS A 52 -1.18 0.15 -16.44
N PHE A 53 -0.81 -1.09 -16.72
CA PHE A 53 -0.06 -1.47 -17.93
C PHE A 53 -0.86 -2.37 -18.88
N LYS A 54 -2.18 -2.45 -18.70
CA LYS A 54 -3.06 -3.27 -19.52
C LYS A 54 -3.93 -2.41 -20.41
N ILE A 55 -4.14 -2.84 -21.64
CA ILE A 55 -5.18 -2.28 -22.52
C ILE A 55 -6.51 -2.89 -22.08
N VAL A 56 -7.28 -2.15 -21.30
CA VAL A 56 -8.59 -2.61 -20.80
C VAL A 56 -9.65 -2.27 -21.84
N LYS A 57 -10.09 -3.25 -22.62
CA LYS A 57 -11.14 -3.07 -23.64
C LYS A 57 -12.53 -2.83 -23.05
N LYS A 58 -12.82 -3.35 -21.87
CA LYS A 58 -14.10 -3.20 -21.16
C LYS A 58 -13.88 -3.08 -19.67
N LYS A 59 -14.36 -1.99 -19.08
CA LYS A 59 -14.33 -1.80 -17.63
C LYS A 59 -15.27 -2.82 -16.98
N ARG A 60 -14.74 -3.65 -16.09
CA ARG A 60 -15.55 -4.59 -15.30
C ARG A 60 -16.23 -3.81 -14.19
N ASN A 61 -17.55 -3.86 -14.14
CA ASN A 61 -18.29 -3.37 -12.98
C ASN A 61 -18.16 -4.38 -11.86
N ALA A 62 -17.58 -3.96 -10.75
CA ALA A 62 -17.43 -4.78 -9.56
C ALA A 62 -18.74 -4.81 -8.76
N PRO A 63 -19.01 -5.90 -8.01
CA PRO A 63 -20.13 -5.91 -7.08
C PRO A 63 -19.90 -4.88 -5.97
N SER A 64 -20.90 -4.06 -5.68
CA SER A 64 -20.88 -3.08 -4.59
C SER A 64 -21.62 -3.60 -3.38
N LEU A 65 -21.15 -3.24 -2.18
CA LEU A 65 -21.77 -3.58 -0.92
C LEU A 65 -22.16 -2.32 -0.17
N PHE A 66 -23.45 -2.18 0.18
CA PHE A 66 -23.93 -1.09 1.02
C PHE A 66 -23.81 -1.45 2.49
N HIS A 67 -23.27 -0.53 3.31
CA HIS A 67 -23.07 -0.74 4.74
C HIS A 67 -22.85 0.58 5.51
N ASN A 68 -23.03 0.55 6.81
CA ASN A 68 -22.95 1.74 7.68
C ASN A 68 -21.50 2.26 7.90
N HIS A 69 -20.48 1.51 7.49
CA HIS A 69 -19.07 1.86 7.68
C HIS A 69 -18.40 2.43 6.43
N GLN A 70 -19.17 2.89 5.44
CA GLN A 70 -18.69 3.27 4.10
C GLN A 70 -17.48 4.21 4.15
N ASN A 71 -17.58 5.34 4.83
CA ASN A 71 -16.50 6.33 4.90
C ASN A 71 -15.18 5.76 5.45
N GLN A 72 -15.27 4.93 6.49
CA GLN A 72 -14.09 4.34 7.12
C GLN A 72 -13.46 3.28 6.21
N VAL A 73 -14.27 2.39 5.65
CA VAL A 73 -13.84 1.34 4.72
C VAL A 73 -13.24 1.96 3.45
N ASP A 74 -13.84 3.02 2.91
CA ASP A 74 -13.33 3.70 1.72
C ASP A 74 -11.98 4.38 1.97
N ASN A 75 -11.78 4.98 3.13
CA ASN A 75 -10.49 5.54 3.50
C ASN A 75 -9.40 4.45 3.59
N GLU A 76 -9.70 3.33 4.23
CA GLU A 76 -8.77 2.21 4.34
C GLU A 76 -8.51 1.57 2.97
N LYS A 77 -9.56 1.29 2.19
CA LYS A 77 -9.46 0.80 0.81
C LYS A 77 -8.51 1.66 -0.02
N ARG A 78 -8.65 2.99 0.04
CA ARG A 78 -7.79 3.91 -0.69
C ARG A 78 -6.31 3.73 -0.34
N VAL A 79 -6.00 3.56 0.95
CA VAL A 79 -4.61 3.31 1.40
C VAL A 79 -4.11 1.97 0.90
N PHE A 80 -4.90 0.90 1.05
CA PHE A 80 -4.51 -0.43 0.57
C PHE A 80 -4.30 -0.48 -0.95
N TYR A 81 -5.17 0.15 -1.72
CA TYR A 81 -5.05 0.22 -3.17
C TYR A 81 -3.78 0.97 -3.57
N PHE A 82 -3.53 2.12 -2.94
CA PHE A 82 -2.30 2.89 -3.16
C PHE A 82 -1.04 2.04 -2.92
N VAL A 83 -0.97 1.35 -1.77
CA VAL A 83 0.19 0.49 -1.46
C VAL A 83 0.32 -0.67 -2.46
N ARG A 84 -0.80 -1.33 -2.81
CA ARG A 84 -0.80 -2.41 -3.80
C ARG A 84 -0.37 -1.93 -5.19
N ASP A 85 -0.77 -0.73 -5.59
CA ASP A 85 -0.34 -0.12 -6.85
C ASP A 85 1.18 0.13 -6.86
N LEU A 86 1.75 0.60 -5.75
CA LEU A 86 3.20 0.74 -5.61
C LEU A 86 3.91 -0.63 -5.70
N ILE A 87 3.41 -1.65 -4.99
CA ILE A 87 3.99 -2.99 -5.00
C ILE A 87 3.92 -3.60 -6.42
N ASN A 88 2.80 -3.44 -7.12
CA ASN A 88 2.59 -4.02 -8.45
C ASN A 88 3.27 -3.22 -9.58
N THR A 89 3.70 -1.99 -9.33
CA THR A 89 4.42 -1.20 -10.33
C THR A 89 5.87 -1.67 -10.43
N PRO A 90 6.38 -2.09 -11.61
CA PRO A 90 7.73 -2.61 -11.79
C PRO A 90 8.83 -1.63 -11.36
N ALA A 91 9.97 -2.15 -10.88
CA ALA A 91 11.07 -1.35 -10.32
C ALA A 91 11.74 -0.41 -11.33
N ASN A 92 11.71 -0.74 -12.62
CA ASN A 92 12.19 0.16 -13.68
C ASN A 92 11.35 1.44 -13.79
N VAL A 93 10.06 1.36 -13.46
CA VAL A 93 9.14 2.51 -13.42
C VAL A 93 9.11 3.15 -12.04
N LEU A 94 9.10 2.35 -10.96
CA LEU A 94 8.96 2.80 -9.58
C LEU A 94 10.26 2.59 -8.80
N GLY A 95 11.09 3.59 -8.73
CA GLY A 95 12.29 3.62 -7.88
C GLY A 95 12.11 4.53 -6.66
N PRO A 96 13.20 4.82 -5.91
CA PRO A 96 13.12 5.60 -4.68
C PRO A 96 12.49 6.99 -4.84
N ASN A 97 12.83 7.73 -5.90
CA ASN A 97 12.25 9.05 -6.15
C ASN A 97 10.77 8.99 -6.49
N GLU A 98 10.35 8.01 -7.28
CA GLU A 98 8.96 7.82 -7.66
C GLU A 98 8.12 7.40 -6.44
N ILE A 99 8.65 6.55 -5.55
CA ILE A 99 7.99 6.18 -4.28
C ILE A 99 7.81 7.42 -3.39
N PHE A 100 8.87 8.24 -3.23
CA PHE A 100 8.79 9.48 -2.47
C PHE A 100 7.73 10.42 -3.04
N ASN A 101 7.73 10.65 -4.35
CA ASN A 101 6.77 11.54 -5.00
C ASN A 101 5.33 11.03 -4.82
N ALA A 102 5.10 9.74 -5.03
CA ALA A 102 3.79 9.12 -4.83
C ALA A 102 3.30 9.28 -3.39
N ALA A 103 4.15 9.01 -2.40
CA ALA A 103 3.81 9.18 -0.99
C ALA A 103 3.53 10.66 -0.64
N ARG A 104 4.37 11.59 -1.11
CA ARG A 104 4.18 13.04 -0.92
C ARG A 104 2.83 13.49 -1.49
N ASP A 105 2.51 13.08 -2.71
CA ASP A 105 1.30 13.52 -3.40
C ASP A 105 0.04 12.90 -2.77
N PHE A 106 0.12 11.66 -2.31
CA PHE A 106 -0.95 10.99 -1.57
C PHE A 106 -1.23 11.66 -0.21
N LEU A 107 -0.19 12.16 0.47
CA LEU A 107 -0.25 12.70 1.83
C LEU A 107 -0.18 14.24 1.90
N LYS A 108 -0.10 14.94 0.76
CA LYS A 108 0.19 16.39 0.68
C LYS A 108 -0.68 17.29 1.56
N ASN A 109 -1.93 16.92 1.78
CA ASN A 109 -2.86 17.72 2.57
C ASN A 109 -2.61 17.61 4.08
N SER A 110 -2.07 16.49 4.55
CA SER A 110 -1.92 16.17 5.97
C SER A 110 -0.47 16.23 6.46
N TYR A 111 0.53 16.11 5.58
CA TYR A 111 1.93 16.01 5.95
C TYR A 111 2.82 17.01 5.22
N ASN A 112 3.85 17.49 5.92
CA ASN A 112 5.02 18.11 5.32
C ASN A 112 6.02 17.02 4.96
N SER A 113 6.63 17.10 3.78
CA SER A 113 7.61 16.13 3.31
C SER A 113 8.99 16.75 3.17
N LYS A 114 10.03 16.01 3.54
CA LYS A 114 11.44 16.37 3.35
C LYS A 114 12.18 15.20 2.71
N LYS A 115 13.00 15.48 1.73
CA LYS A 115 13.85 14.50 1.05
C LYS A 115 15.32 14.84 1.24
N ILE A 116 16.14 13.81 1.50
CA ILE A 116 17.60 13.90 1.57
C ILE A 116 18.16 12.87 0.59
N SER A 117 19.04 13.29 -0.32
CA SER A 117 19.64 12.45 -1.36
C SER A 117 21.03 12.94 -1.73
N GLY A 118 21.76 12.21 -2.58
CA GLY A 118 23.08 12.60 -3.10
C GLY A 118 24.15 12.77 -2.01
N SER A 119 24.99 13.81 -2.14
CA SER A 119 26.10 14.08 -1.21
C SER A 119 25.63 14.30 0.22
N LEU A 120 24.49 14.94 0.42
CA LEU A 120 23.92 15.15 1.75
C LEU A 120 23.46 13.83 2.40
N LEU A 121 22.91 12.90 1.61
CA LEU A 121 22.60 11.56 2.08
C LEU A 121 23.86 10.81 2.52
N LYS A 122 24.90 10.84 1.69
CA LYS A 122 26.19 10.22 2.01
C LYS A 122 26.78 10.74 3.32
N LYS A 123 26.68 12.07 3.56
CA LYS A 123 27.18 12.70 4.79
C LYS A 123 26.33 12.34 6.02
N LYS A 124 25.00 12.37 5.92
CA LYS A 124 24.10 12.20 7.08
C LYS A 124 23.72 10.74 7.34
N PHE A 125 23.63 9.93 6.30
CA PHE A 125 23.16 8.54 6.35
C PHE A 125 24.07 7.66 5.49
N PRO A 126 25.36 7.49 5.85
CA PRO A 126 26.34 6.78 5.03
C PRO A 126 25.96 5.35 4.72
N LEU A 127 25.30 4.63 5.65
CA LEU A 127 24.87 3.25 5.44
C LEU A 127 23.77 3.14 4.38
N ILE A 128 22.81 4.07 4.36
CA ILE A 128 21.78 4.10 3.30
C ILE A 128 22.43 4.37 1.94
N SER A 129 23.41 5.27 1.90
CA SER A 129 24.18 5.55 0.69
C SER A 129 24.97 4.33 0.22
N ALA A 130 25.62 3.62 1.13
CA ALA A 130 26.41 2.42 0.83
C ALA A 130 25.56 1.30 0.23
N VAL A 131 24.41 0.99 0.82
CA VAL A 131 23.47 -0.02 0.30
C VAL A 131 23.00 0.31 -1.12
N GLY A 132 22.86 1.59 -1.45
CA GLY A 132 22.39 2.04 -2.76
C GLY A 132 23.50 2.29 -3.80
N GLN A 133 24.77 2.01 -3.52
CA GLN A 133 25.87 2.29 -4.45
C GLN A 133 25.76 1.59 -5.80
N GLY A 134 25.21 0.37 -5.82
CA GLY A 134 24.99 -0.40 -7.04
C GLY A 134 23.80 0.08 -7.90
N ALA A 135 23.02 1.05 -7.40
CA ALA A 135 21.87 1.56 -8.14
C ALA A 135 22.30 2.52 -9.28
N SER A 136 21.55 2.51 -10.38
CA SER A 136 21.76 3.47 -11.47
C SER A 136 21.60 4.92 -11.00
N LYS A 137 22.18 5.88 -11.73
CA LYS A 137 22.08 7.32 -11.41
C LYS A 137 20.62 7.80 -11.23
N LYS A 138 19.66 7.22 -11.96
CA LYS A 138 18.23 7.56 -11.88
C LYS A 138 17.53 6.93 -10.67
N LYS A 139 18.10 5.88 -10.08
CA LYS A 139 17.49 5.09 -8.99
C LYS A 139 18.27 5.16 -7.67
N GLN A 140 19.03 6.25 -7.49
CA GLN A 140 19.81 6.47 -6.29
C GLN A 140 18.97 6.46 -5.01
N PRO A 141 19.54 5.99 -3.88
CA PRO A 141 18.84 5.92 -2.61
C PRO A 141 18.49 7.33 -2.08
N LEU A 142 17.48 7.40 -1.27
CA LEU A 142 17.08 8.60 -0.57
C LEU A 142 16.54 8.28 0.83
N PHE A 143 16.60 9.28 1.69
CA PHE A 143 15.88 9.31 2.97
C PHE A 143 14.72 10.31 2.84
N CYS A 144 13.55 9.94 3.33
CA CYS A 144 12.42 10.87 3.39
C CYS A 144 11.83 10.92 4.80
N GLU A 145 11.38 12.11 5.17
CA GLU A 145 10.64 12.37 6.40
C GLU A 145 9.27 12.92 6.03
N LEU A 146 8.22 12.34 6.63
CA LEU A 146 6.84 12.79 6.51
C LEU A 146 6.37 13.21 7.90
N LYS A 147 6.14 14.50 8.09
CA LYS A 147 5.73 15.06 9.39
C LYS A 147 4.30 15.60 9.32
N LEU A 148 3.45 15.14 10.24
CA LEU A 148 2.07 15.60 10.33
C LEU A 148 2.01 17.12 10.55
N LYS A 149 1.23 17.82 9.73
CA LYS A 149 1.15 19.30 9.76
C LYS A 149 0.51 19.84 11.04
N LYS A 150 -0.53 19.17 11.55
CA LYS A 150 -1.29 19.59 12.72
C LYS A 150 -1.25 18.50 13.77
N ALA A 151 -0.24 18.50 14.62
CA ALA A 151 -0.15 17.62 15.77
C ALA A 151 -0.74 18.32 17.01
N ARG A 152 -1.83 17.78 17.56
CA ARG A 152 -2.45 18.30 18.80
C ARG A 152 -1.82 17.69 20.06
N SER A 153 -1.13 16.56 19.93
CA SER A 153 -0.54 15.83 21.06
C SER A 153 0.89 16.26 21.33
N LYS A 154 1.25 16.38 22.61
CA LYS A 154 2.64 16.53 23.07
C LYS A 154 3.48 15.26 22.86
N LYS A 155 2.82 14.08 22.81
CA LYS A 155 3.49 12.79 22.57
C LYS A 155 3.85 12.67 21.09
N LYS A 156 5.08 12.24 20.82
CA LYS A 156 5.58 12.01 19.46
C LYS A 156 5.73 10.51 19.21
N VAL A 157 5.23 10.04 18.07
CA VAL A 157 5.46 8.67 17.59
C VAL A 157 6.23 8.78 16.29
N CYS A 158 7.31 8.02 16.17
CA CYS A 158 8.09 7.90 14.96
C CYS A 158 7.94 6.50 14.39
N ILE A 159 7.52 6.39 13.13
CA ILE A 159 7.45 5.11 12.41
C ILE A 159 8.58 5.12 11.39
N ILE A 160 9.46 4.11 11.47
CA ILE A 160 10.60 3.96 10.56
C ILE A 160 10.30 2.79 9.63
N GLY A 161 10.32 3.04 8.32
CA GLY A 161 10.13 2.04 7.28
C GLY A 161 11.35 1.93 6.38
N LYS A 162 11.72 0.70 6.01
CA LYS A 162 12.71 0.42 4.96
C LYS A 162 11.97 0.19 3.66
N GLY A 163 12.08 1.14 2.72
CA GLY A 163 11.51 1.02 1.37
C GLY A 163 12.55 0.47 0.40
N VAL A 164 12.37 -0.76 -0.07
CA VAL A 164 13.23 -1.38 -1.08
C VAL A 164 12.42 -1.53 -2.37
N SER A 165 12.89 -0.90 -3.46
CA SER A 165 12.21 -0.99 -4.76
C SER A 165 12.41 -2.34 -5.41
N PHE A 166 13.61 -2.93 -5.25
CA PHE A 166 13.98 -4.24 -5.78
C PHE A 166 15.26 -4.73 -5.10
N ASP A 167 15.34 -6.03 -4.80
CA ASP A 167 16.49 -6.64 -4.15
C ASP A 167 16.95 -7.90 -4.90
N THR A 168 18.17 -7.86 -5.45
CA THR A 168 18.80 -8.98 -6.13
C THR A 168 19.61 -9.89 -5.19
N GLY A 169 19.75 -9.53 -3.92
CA GLY A 169 20.62 -10.20 -2.95
C GLY A 169 22.09 -9.80 -3.08
N GLY A 170 22.41 -8.76 -3.87
CA GLY A 170 23.77 -8.39 -4.28
C GLY A 170 24.30 -9.24 -5.41
N LEU A 171 24.91 -8.64 -6.43
CA LEU A 171 25.48 -9.33 -7.59
C LEU A 171 24.57 -10.39 -8.25
N ASN A 172 23.26 -10.17 -8.21
CA ASN A 172 22.26 -11.08 -8.79
C ASN A 172 22.26 -12.49 -8.17
N LEU A 173 22.49 -12.59 -6.86
CA LEU A 173 22.63 -13.90 -6.18
C LEU A 173 21.30 -14.61 -5.91
N LYS A 174 20.16 -13.88 -5.87
CA LYS A 174 18.86 -14.50 -5.65
C LYS A 174 18.42 -15.33 -6.86
N THR A 175 17.85 -16.51 -6.59
CA THR A 175 17.24 -17.33 -7.65
C THR A 175 16.06 -16.63 -8.31
N GLY A 176 15.68 -16.99 -9.53
CA GLY A 176 14.59 -16.36 -10.27
C GLY A 176 13.26 -16.37 -9.50
N SER A 177 12.91 -17.46 -8.83
CA SER A 177 11.71 -17.58 -7.99
C SER A 177 11.76 -16.70 -6.75
N GLY A 178 12.91 -16.63 -6.06
CA GLY A 178 13.11 -15.74 -4.93
C GLY A 178 13.11 -14.27 -5.35
N MET A 179 13.67 -13.94 -6.50
CA MET A 179 13.76 -12.57 -7.02
C MET A 179 12.39 -12.02 -7.44
N ALA A 180 11.49 -12.87 -7.94
CA ALA A 180 10.12 -12.48 -8.30
C ALA A 180 9.31 -11.92 -7.12
N LEU A 181 9.67 -12.27 -5.87
CA LEU A 181 9.03 -11.78 -4.65
C LEU A 181 9.68 -10.51 -4.06
N MET A 182 10.75 -10.00 -4.68
CA MET A 182 11.57 -8.91 -4.13
C MET A 182 11.13 -7.51 -4.58
N LYS A 183 9.95 -7.43 -5.17
CA LYS A 183 9.36 -6.17 -5.56
C LYS A 183 8.42 -5.64 -4.46
#